data_eb3e3f1bb0515489ac64d79488b14f3a
#
_entry.id   eb3e3f1bb0515489ac64d79488b14f3a
#
_cell.length_a   1.000
_cell.length_b   1.000
_cell.length_c   1.000
_cell.angle_alpha   90.00
_cell.angle_beta   90.00
_cell.angle_gamma   90.00
#
_symmetry.space_group_name_H-M   'P 1'
#
loop_
_entity.id
_entity.type
_entity.pdbx_description
1 polymer ?
#
loop_
_entity_poly.entity_id
_entity_poly.type
_entity_poly.pdbx_seq_one_letter_code
_entity_poly.pdbx_strand_id
1 'polypeptide(L)'
;TFGPINIDKKSKEYGVLVSESKEGWQGVNIYSEFSNNIKAKISIDTDVNAAALGEYFYGSGKNCDNLVYVTIGTGIGVGVLVNGKSYTGNFHLEAGHVPIPNPDQVTGVCKIHGECWEGLASGPALERRWKMQGSEIPESHIAWEKESQLIAYGLISIVANHSPDKIILGGG
;
A
#
# COMPACT_ATOMS: atom_id res chain seq x y z
N THR A 1 10.48 4.07 0.14
CA THR A 1 10.81 2.71 0.57
C THR A 1 9.56 1.94 0.94
N PHE A 2 9.63 0.61 0.96
CA PHE A 2 8.56 -0.22 1.51
C PHE A 2 8.45 -0.05 3.04
N GLY A 3 7.27 -0.37 3.58
CA GLY A 3 6.99 -0.39 5.01
C GLY A 3 7.00 -1.82 5.61
N PRO A 4 6.74 -1.92 6.91
CA PRO A 4 6.68 -0.82 7.87
C PRO A 4 8.05 -0.23 8.21
N ILE A 5 8.10 1.10 8.28
CA ILE A 5 9.28 1.90 8.60
C ILE A 5 8.93 2.99 9.60
N ASN A 6 9.83 3.29 10.52
CA ASN A 6 9.65 4.39 11.46
C ASN A 6 9.88 5.74 10.75
N ILE A 7 8.82 6.52 10.58
CA ILE A 7 8.85 7.85 9.94
C ILE A 7 8.66 9.01 10.94
N ASP A 8 8.59 8.73 12.24
CA ASP A 8 8.56 9.77 13.27
C ASP A 8 9.93 10.45 13.37
N LYS A 9 10.02 11.68 12.87
CA LYS A 9 11.25 12.51 12.89
C LYS A 9 11.75 12.84 14.30
N LYS A 10 10.94 12.64 15.34
CA LYS A 10 11.32 12.84 16.73
C LYS A 10 11.89 11.57 17.37
N SER A 11 11.69 10.43 16.73
CA SER A 11 12.20 9.16 17.20
C SER A 11 13.70 9.02 16.91
N LYS A 12 14.43 8.44 17.86
CA LYS A 12 15.83 8.01 17.64
C LYS A 12 15.94 6.91 16.57
N GLU A 13 14.84 6.24 16.29
CA GLU A 13 14.74 5.16 15.32
C GLU A 13 14.18 5.64 13.98
N TYR A 14 14.19 6.96 13.71
CA TYR A 14 13.75 7.48 12.41
C TYR A 14 14.51 6.80 11.26
N GLY A 15 13.78 6.22 10.33
CA GLY A 15 14.31 5.48 9.19
C GLY A 15 14.64 4.01 9.45
N VAL A 16 14.31 3.47 10.64
CA VAL A 16 14.46 2.04 10.92
C VAL A 16 13.31 1.25 10.30
N LEU A 17 13.65 0.21 9.54
CA LEU A 17 12.71 -0.78 9.04
C LEU A 17 12.34 -1.75 10.16
N VAL A 18 11.03 -1.88 10.40
CA VAL A 18 10.47 -2.75 11.44
C VAL A 18 9.74 -3.97 10.86
N SER A 19 9.91 -4.20 9.56
CA SER A 19 9.23 -5.27 8.83
C SER A 19 9.79 -6.65 9.19
N GLU A 20 8.96 -7.50 9.77
CA GLU A 20 9.28 -8.93 9.99
C GLU A 20 9.13 -9.76 8.72
N SER A 21 8.38 -9.29 7.74
CA SER A 21 8.12 -10.00 6.48
C SER A 21 9.24 -9.91 5.46
N LYS A 22 10.23 -9.03 5.67
CA LYS A 22 11.35 -8.77 4.75
C LYS A 22 12.65 -9.25 5.39
N GLU A 23 13.02 -10.48 5.09
CA GLU A 23 14.26 -11.09 5.60
C GLU A 23 15.49 -10.22 5.30
N GLY A 24 16.34 -10.03 6.31
CA GLY A 24 17.56 -9.21 6.23
C GLY A 24 17.35 -7.69 6.30
N TRP A 25 16.12 -7.20 6.36
CA TRP A 25 15.85 -5.76 6.43
C TRP A 25 15.41 -5.25 7.80
N GLN A 26 14.99 -6.14 8.69
CA GLN A 26 14.56 -5.78 10.04
C GLN A 26 15.70 -5.10 10.82
N GLY A 27 15.42 -3.95 11.42
CA GLY A 27 16.39 -3.16 12.18
C GLY A 27 17.37 -2.33 11.34
N VAL A 28 17.35 -2.44 10.00
CA VAL A 28 18.18 -1.61 9.13
C VAL A 28 17.66 -0.17 9.18
N ASN A 29 18.56 0.79 9.48
CA ASN A 29 18.25 2.21 9.45
C ASN A 29 18.64 2.82 8.10
N ILE A 30 17.66 2.89 7.19
CA ILE A 30 17.88 3.43 5.83
C ILE A 30 18.29 4.90 5.88
N TYR A 31 17.72 5.70 6.80
CA TYR A 31 18.09 7.11 6.91
C TYR A 31 19.56 7.28 7.26
N SER A 32 20.06 6.54 8.23
CA SER A 32 21.46 6.60 8.63
C SER A 32 22.39 6.17 7.50
N GLU A 33 22.06 5.08 6.80
CA GLU A 33 22.85 4.60 5.67
C GLU A 33 23.00 5.66 4.58
N PHE A 34 21.90 6.30 4.18
CA PHE A 34 21.96 7.34 3.16
C PHE A 34 22.60 8.63 3.66
N SER A 35 22.30 9.09 4.89
CA SER A 35 22.82 10.36 5.41
C SER A 35 24.32 10.31 5.67
N ASN A 36 24.89 9.15 5.97
CA ASN A 36 26.31 8.97 6.12
C ASN A 36 27.09 9.00 4.79
N ASN A 37 26.42 8.64 3.70
CA ASN A 37 27.05 8.46 2.39
C ASN A 37 26.69 9.54 1.36
N ILE A 38 25.62 10.30 1.58
CA ILE A 38 25.12 11.30 0.63
C ILE A 38 25.11 12.69 1.28
N LYS A 39 25.81 13.64 0.66
CA LYS A 39 25.84 15.06 1.10
C LYS A 39 24.62 15.83 0.56
N ALA A 40 23.42 15.39 0.93
CA ALA A 40 22.18 16.03 0.56
C ALA A 40 21.16 15.94 1.71
N LYS A 41 20.12 16.78 1.65
CA LYS A 41 19.00 16.66 2.58
C LYS A 41 18.19 15.41 2.20
N ILE A 42 18.04 14.50 3.16
CA ILE A 42 17.32 13.24 3.00
C ILE A 42 15.99 13.32 3.73
N SER A 43 14.95 12.86 3.09
CA SER A 43 13.62 12.63 3.67
C SER A 43 13.19 11.22 3.32
N ILE A 44 12.51 10.57 4.24
CA ILE A 44 12.01 9.22 4.06
C ILE A 44 10.48 9.26 4.07
N ASP A 45 9.87 8.53 3.15
CA ASP A 45 8.45 8.24 3.11
C ASP A 45 8.23 6.85 2.50
N THR A 46 7.01 6.32 2.57
CA THR A 46 6.66 5.07 1.91
C THR A 46 6.57 5.27 0.39
N ASP A 47 6.70 4.18 -0.36
CA ASP A 47 6.54 4.18 -1.82
C ASP A 47 5.13 4.63 -2.24
N VAL A 48 4.09 4.21 -1.52
CA VAL A 48 2.71 4.60 -1.80
C VAL A 48 2.44 6.08 -1.50
N ASN A 49 3.03 6.65 -0.43
CA ASN A 49 2.94 8.07 -0.16
C ASN A 49 3.69 8.88 -1.24
N ALA A 50 4.85 8.39 -1.66
CA ALA A 50 5.60 9.02 -2.75
C ALA A 50 4.82 8.97 -4.08
N ALA A 51 4.15 7.86 -4.38
CA ALA A 51 3.28 7.74 -5.54
C ALA A 51 2.08 8.69 -5.46
N ALA A 52 1.42 8.77 -4.29
CA ALA A 52 0.34 9.73 -4.06
C ALA A 52 0.79 11.18 -4.29
N LEU A 53 1.97 11.56 -3.78
CA LEU A 53 2.56 12.88 -4.03
C LEU A 53 2.89 13.10 -5.51
N GLY A 54 3.39 12.07 -6.20
CA GLY A 54 3.63 12.12 -7.63
C GLY A 54 2.36 12.40 -8.42
N GLU A 55 1.28 11.70 -8.11
CA GLU A 55 -0.03 11.92 -8.71
C GLU A 55 -0.61 13.31 -8.38
N TYR A 56 -0.41 13.78 -7.16
CA TYR A 56 -0.86 15.10 -6.72
C TYR A 56 -0.17 16.23 -7.47
N PHE A 57 1.16 16.17 -7.64
CA PHE A 57 1.91 17.25 -8.29
C PHE A 57 1.92 17.14 -9.82
N TYR A 58 1.96 15.94 -10.37
CA TYR A 58 2.26 15.72 -11.79
C TYR A 58 1.18 14.91 -12.52
N GLY A 59 0.39 14.12 -11.80
CA GLY A 59 -0.58 13.18 -12.35
C GLY A 59 -2.02 13.64 -12.29
N SER A 60 -2.91 12.68 -12.16
CA SER A 60 -4.36 12.86 -12.15
C SER A 60 -4.92 13.33 -10.81
N GLY A 61 -4.10 13.41 -9.76
CA GLY A 61 -4.44 13.95 -8.45
C GLY A 61 -4.36 15.46 -8.31
N LYS A 62 -4.02 16.19 -9.37
CA LYS A 62 -3.98 17.67 -9.36
C LYS A 62 -5.33 18.26 -8.96
N ASN A 63 -5.28 19.33 -8.14
CA ASN A 63 -6.45 20.05 -7.64
C ASN A 63 -7.36 19.25 -6.68
N CYS A 64 -6.88 18.18 -6.10
CA CYS A 64 -7.56 17.48 -5.01
C CYS A 64 -6.97 17.91 -3.68
N ASP A 65 -7.80 18.20 -2.69
CA ASP A 65 -7.31 18.47 -1.33
C ASP A 65 -6.98 17.15 -0.61
N ASN A 66 -7.81 16.14 -0.81
CA ASN A 66 -7.67 14.82 -0.20
C ASN A 66 -7.58 13.74 -1.29
N LEU A 67 -6.42 13.12 -1.41
CA LEU A 67 -6.12 12.13 -2.43
C LEU A 67 -5.74 10.81 -1.79
N VAL A 68 -6.25 9.72 -2.32
CA VAL A 68 -5.80 8.38 -1.97
C VAL A 68 -5.18 7.70 -3.19
N TYR A 69 -4.00 7.14 -3.01
CA TYR A 69 -3.36 6.25 -3.99
C TYR A 69 -3.35 4.84 -3.43
N VAL A 70 -3.86 3.89 -4.18
CA VAL A 70 -3.86 2.47 -3.84
C VAL A 70 -3.01 1.73 -4.86
N THR A 71 -1.96 1.07 -4.42
CA THR A 71 -1.22 0.13 -5.27
C THR A 71 -1.71 -1.28 -5.05
N ILE A 72 -1.94 -2.02 -6.14
CA ILE A 72 -2.32 -3.43 -6.14
C ILE A 72 -1.28 -4.17 -6.99
N GLY A 73 -0.49 -5.01 -6.35
CA GLY A 73 0.60 -5.75 -6.98
C GLY A 73 0.99 -6.94 -6.13
N THR A 74 2.27 -7.10 -5.78
CA THR A 74 2.74 -8.14 -4.84
C THR A 74 2.06 -8.02 -3.46
N GLY A 75 1.69 -6.79 -3.08
CA GLY A 75 0.88 -6.49 -1.91
C GLY A 75 -0.16 -5.43 -2.25
N ILE A 76 -0.88 -4.93 -1.24
CA ILE A 76 -1.77 -3.78 -1.34
C ILE A 76 -1.26 -2.70 -0.39
N GLY A 77 -0.87 -1.57 -0.95
CA GLY A 77 -0.45 -0.39 -0.18
C GLY A 77 -1.38 0.80 -0.42
N VAL A 78 -1.51 1.65 0.59
CA VAL A 78 -2.38 2.84 0.51
C VAL A 78 -1.63 4.07 0.98
N GLY A 79 -1.47 5.04 0.09
CA GLY A 79 -0.95 6.37 0.40
C GLY A 79 -2.10 7.38 0.47
N VAL A 80 -2.16 8.16 1.55
CA VAL A 80 -3.22 9.15 1.76
C VAL A 80 -2.60 10.54 1.86
N LEU A 81 -3.12 11.47 1.09
CA LEU A 81 -2.82 12.90 1.23
C LEU A 81 -4.03 13.63 1.79
N VAL A 82 -3.77 14.49 2.76
CA VAL A 82 -4.75 15.43 3.32
C VAL A 82 -4.20 16.84 3.16
N ASN A 83 -4.92 17.70 2.47
CA ASN A 83 -4.46 19.04 2.11
C ASN A 83 -3.09 19.01 1.42
N GLY A 84 -2.88 18.05 0.49
CA GLY A 84 -1.67 17.89 -0.28
C GLY A 84 -0.44 17.41 0.49
N LYS A 85 -0.61 16.88 1.71
CA LYS A 85 0.47 16.35 2.55
C LYS A 85 0.21 14.90 2.90
N SER A 86 1.26 14.07 2.91
CA SER A 86 1.16 12.69 3.37
C SER A 86 0.55 12.62 4.76
N TYR A 87 -0.54 11.87 4.89
CA TYR A 87 -1.15 11.59 6.17
C TYR A 87 -0.42 10.44 6.85
N THR A 88 0.04 10.70 8.06
CA THR A 88 0.72 9.72 8.90
C THR A 88 0.23 9.86 10.32
N GLY A 89 0.05 8.73 11.01
CA GLY A 89 -0.12 8.71 12.45
C GLY A 89 1.25 8.65 13.15
N ASN A 90 1.38 7.83 14.17
CA ASN A 90 2.69 7.48 14.74
C ASN A 90 3.56 6.72 13.74
N PHE A 91 2.90 5.97 12.86
CA PHE A 91 3.48 5.27 11.71
C PHE A 91 2.70 5.64 10.44
N HIS A 92 3.18 5.20 9.29
CA HIS A 92 2.42 5.24 8.04
C HIS A 92 1.23 4.26 8.11
N LEU A 93 0.28 4.46 7.21
CA LEU A 93 -0.90 3.61 7.14
C LEU A 93 -0.56 2.23 6.57
N GLU A 94 -1.16 1.21 7.17
CA GLU A 94 -1.14 -0.18 6.68
C GLU A 94 -2.57 -0.60 6.24
N ALA A 95 -3.24 0.28 5.50
CA ALA A 95 -4.63 0.08 5.14
C ALA A 95 -4.88 -1.07 4.15
N GLY A 96 -3.83 -1.59 3.50
CA GLY A 96 -3.91 -2.85 2.75
C GLY A 96 -4.23 -4.07 3.62
N HIS A 97 -4.07 -3.96 4.94
CA HIS A 97 -4.33 -5.05 5.88
C HIS A 97 -5.68 -4.93 6.61
N VAL A 98 -6.57 -4.05 6.17
CA VAL A 98 -7.93 -4.01 6.73
C VAL A 98 -8.66 -5.32 6.45
N PRO A 99 -9.50 -5.81 7.38
CA PRO A 99 -10.36 -6.96 7.11
C PRO A 99 -11.42 -6.58 6.08
N ILE A 100 -11.69 -7.49 5.14
CA ILE A 100 -12.75 -7.35 4.15
C ILE A 100 -13.63 -8.60 4.13
N PRO A 101 -14.86 -8.53 3.59
CA PRO A 101 -15.69 -9.73 3.39
C PRO A 101 -14.99 -10.77 2.53
N ASN A 102 -15.11 -12.04 2.93
CA ASN A 102 -14.58 -13.20 2.22
C ASN A 102 -15.73 -14.16 1.87
N PRO A 103 -16.60 -13.81 0.90
CA PRO A 103 -17.82 -14.59 0.60
C PRO A 103 -17.53 -16.00 0.07
N ASP A 104 -16.42 -16.16 -0.62
CA ASP A 104 -16.01 -17.44 -1.19
C ASP A 104 -15.19 -18.30 -0.21
N GLN A 105 -14.98 -17.83 1.01
CA GLN A 105 -14.23 -18.51 2.10
C GLN A 105 -12.85 -19.01 1.65
N VAL A 106 -12.15 -18.22 0.85
CA VAL A 106 -10.82 -18.57 0.36
C VAL A 106 -9.75 -18.26 1.40
N THR A 107 -8.71 -19.07 1.48
CA THR A 107 -7.58 -18.80 2.37
C THR A 107 -6.72 -17.67 1.82
N GLY A 108 -6.54 -16.61 2.61
CA GLY A 108 -5.67 -15.49 2.26
C GLY A 108 -4.19 -15.85 2.27
N VAL A 109 -3.40 -15.05 1.55
CA VAL A 109 -1.95 -15.25 1.39
C VAL A 109 -1.10 -14.41 2.33
N CYS A 110 -1.68 -13.45 3.04
CA CYS A 110 -0.95 -12.59 3.96
C CYS A 110 -0.41 -13.41 5.14
N LYS A 111 0.90 -13.36 5.36
CA LYS A 111 1.58 -14.15 6.39
C LYS A 111 1.21 -13.72 7.82
N ILE A 112 0.81 -12.46 8.01
CA ILE A 112 0.54 -11.86 9.32
C ILE A 112 -0.97 -11.88 9.63
N HIS A 113 -1.79 -11.41 8.69
CA HIS A 113 -3.22 -11.17 8.90
C HIS A 113 -4.13 -12.17 8.16
N GLY A 114 -3.56 -13.15 7.43
CA GLY A 114 -4.34 -14.16 6.70
C GLY A 114 -5.26 -13.52 5.66
N GLU A 115 -6.53 -13.35 6.01
CA GLU A 115 -7.63 -12.94 5.12
C GLU A 115 -7.90 -11.42 5.12
N CYS A 116 -6.88 -10.60 5.31
CA CYS A 116 -7.01 -9.15 5.11
C CYS A 116 -7.15 -8.80 3.61
N TRP A 117 -7.37 -7.52 3.29
CA TRP A 117 -7.54 -7.07 1.91
C TRP A 117 -6.38 -7.51 1.02
N GLU A 118 -5.14 -7.26 1.42
CA GLU A 118 -3.95 -7.76 0.71
C GLU A 118 -3.96 -9.29 0.57
N GLY A 119 -4.29 -9.99 1.66
CA GLY A 119 -4.31 -11.45 1.68
C GLY A 119 -5.31 -12.07 0.71
N LEU A 120 -6.37 -11.34 0.36
CA LEU A 120 -7.45 -11.80 -0.51
C LEU A 120 -7.40 -11.24 -1.93
N ALA A 121 -6.82 -10.04 -2.13
CA ALA A 121 -6.91 -9.29 -3.39
C ALA A 121 -5.55 -8.81 -3.95
N SER A 122 -4.43 -9.33 -3.47
CA SER A 122 -3.11 -9.07 -4.07
C SER A 122 -2.83 -10.00 -5.25
N GLY A 123 -1.82 -9.66 -6.07
CA GLY A 123 -1.37 -10.51 -7.17
C GLY A 123 -1.09 -11.96 -6.75
N PRO A 124 -0.34 -12.22 -5.66
CA PRO A 124 -0.18 -13.58 -5.13
C PRO A 124 -1.48 -14.26 -4.69
N ALA A 125 -2.47 -13.51 -4.19
CA ALA A 125 -3.78 -14.07 -3.86
C ALA A 125 -4.55 -14.49 -5.11
N LEU A 126 -4.51 -13.65 -6.15
CA LEU A 126 -5.07 -13.93 -7.46
C LEU A 126 -4.44 -15.21 -8.07
N GLU A 127 -3.11 -15.25 -8.12
CA GLU A 127 -2.35 -16.39 -8.65
C GLU A 127 -2.66 -17.69 -7.88
N ARG A 128 -2.69 -17.62 -6.55
CA ARG A 128 -3.02 -18.78 -5.70
C ARG A 128 -4.42 -19.31 -5.98
N ARG A 129 -5.40 -18.41 -6.15
CA ARG A 129 -6.81 -18.75 -6.39
C ARG A 129 -7.03 -19.38 -7.75
N TRP A 130 -6.45 -18.80 -8.79
CA TRP A 130 -6.71 -19.16 -10.17
C TRP A 130 -5.63 -20.01 -10.83
N LYS A 131 -4.48 -20.21 -10.16
CA LYS A 131 -3.32 -20.94 -10.67
C LYS A 131 -2.76 -20.36 -11.98
N MET A 132 -2.94 -19.06 -12.18
CA MET A 132 -2.48 -18.26 -13.32
C MET A 132 -1.97 -16.92 -12.81
N GLN A 133 -0.92 -16.39 -13.42
CA GLN A 133 -0.49 -15.00 -13.16
C GLN A 133 -1.53 -14.04 -13.74
N GLY A 134 -1.68 -12.84 -13.13
CA GLY A 134 -2.65 -11.85 -13.60
C GLY A 134 -2.52 -11.54 -15.09
N SER A 135 -1.28 -11.44 -15.60
CA SER A 135 -0.98 -11.22 -17.02
C SER A 135 -1.43 -12.35 -17.97
N GLU A 136 -1.67 -13.54 -17.44
CA GLU A 136 -2.08 -14.73 -18.21
C GLU A 136 -3.60 -14.95 -18.18
N ILE A 137 -4.31 -14.26 -17.28
CA ILE A 137 -5.76 -14.40 -17.14
C ILE A 137 -6.46 -13.65 -18.29
N PRO A 138 -7.26 -14.34 -19.11
CA PRO A 138 -8.02 -13.69 -20.17
C PRO A 138 -8.95 -12.59 -19.64
N GLU A 139 -9.13 -11.51 -20.39
CA GLU A 139 -9.98 -10.37 -19.97
C GLU A 139 -11.43 -10.80 -19.65
N SER A 140 -11.96 -11.80 -20.34
CA SER A 140 -13.31 -12.33 -20.11
C SER A 140 -13.42 -13.34 -18.97
N HIS A 141 -12.32 -13.63 -18.25
CA HIS A 141 -12.33 -14.63 -17.19
C HIS A 141 -13.05 -14.12 -15.95
N ILE A 142 -13.81 -15.00 -15.28
CA ILE A 142 -14.57 -14.67 -14.05
C ILE A 142 -13.68 -14.16 -12.91
N ALA A 143 -12.38 -14.42 -12.96
CA ALA A 143 -11.42 -13.92 -11.98
C ALA A 143 -11.51 -12.40 -11.81
N TRP A 144 -11.69 -11.65 -12.90
CA TRP A 144 -11.73 -10.19 -12.85
C TRP A 144 -12.97 -9.63 -12.14
N GLU A 145 -14.11 -10.31 -12.27
CA GLU A 145 -15.32 -9.96 -11.52
C GLU A 145 -15.10 -10.17 -10.01
N LYS A 146 -14.54 -11.33 -9.64
CA LYS A 146 -14.24 -11.66 -8.24
C LYS A 146 -13.22 -10.73 -7.64
N GLU A 147 -12.16 -10.45 -8.37
CA GLU A 147 -11.08 -9.52 -7.94
C GLU A 147 -11.61 -8.11 -7.76
N SER A 148 -12.42 -7.62 -8.71
CA SER A 148 -13.05 -6.30 -8.62
C SER A 148 -13.94 -6.17 -7.39
N GLN A 149 -14.66 -7.23 -7.03
CA GLN A 149 -15.49 -7.26 -5.82
C GLN A 149 -14.64 -7.14 -4.53
N LEU A 150 -13.54 -7.89 -4.45
CA LEU A 150 -12.64 -7.84 -3.28
C LEU A 150 -11.94 -6.47 -3.18
N ILE A 151 -11.52 -5.92 -4.31
CA ILE A 151 -10.96 -4.56 -4.37
C ILE A 151 -12.01 -3.54 -3.89
N ALA A 152 -13.24 -3.64 -4.35
CA ALA A 152 -14.32 -2.75 -3.95
C ALA A 152 -14.59 -2.78 -2.44
N TYR A 153 -14.53 -3.94 -1.79
CA TYR A 153 -14.69 -4.04 -0.34
C TYR A 153 -13.61 -3.23 0.42
N GLY A 154 -12.36 -3.31 -0.01
CA GLY A 154 -11.30 -2.50 0.59
C GLY A 154 -11.51 -1.01 0.34
N LEU A 155 -11.90 -0.63 -0.89
CA LEU A 155 -12.17 0.77 -1.24
C LEU A 155 -13.33 1.36 -0.44
N ILE A 156 -14.35 0.58 -0.08
CA ILE A 156 -15.43 1.03 0.82
C ILE A 156 -14.85 1.49 2.16
N SER A 157 -13.91 0.71 2.73
CA SER A 157 -13.24 1.10 3.98
C SER A 157 -12.45 2.40 3.82
N ILE A 158 -11.75 2.57 2.70
CA ILE A 158 -11.01 3.80 2.41
C ILE A 158 -11.94 5.00 2.30
N VAL A 159 -13.04 4.89 1.52
CA VAL A 159 -14.01 5.97 1.36
C VAL A 159 -14.65 6.33 2.69
N ALA A 160 -15.06 5.34 3.48
CA ALA A 160 -15.72 5.57 4.77
C ALA A 160 -14.83 6.27 5.80
N ASN A 161 -13.51 6.01 5.77
CA ASN A 161 -12.59 6.57 6.77
C ASN A 161 -11.92 7.86 6.33
N HIS A 162 -11.71 8.10 5.04
CA HIS A 162 -10.94 9.23 4.54
C HIS A 162 -11.74 10.22 3.71
N SER A 163 -12.92 9.83 3.20
CA SER A 163 -13.77 10.68 2.35
C SER A 163 -12.95 11.45 1.29
N PRO A 164 -12.15 10.78 0.46
CA PRO A 164 -11.24 11.44 -0.46
C PRO A 164 -11.99 12.07 -1.63
N ASP A 165 -11.43 13.16 -2.19
CA ASP A 165 -11.91 13.75 -3.43
C ASP A 165 -11.66 12.83 -4.63
N LYS A 166 -10.60 12.03 -4.56
CA LYS A 166 -10.20 11.10 -5.61
C LYS A 166 -9.42 9.92 -5.05
N ILE A 167 -9.68 8.75 -5.64
CA ILE A 167 -8.87 7.54 -5.46
C ILE A 167 -8.20 7.23 -6.79
N ILE A 168 -6.90 6.97 -6.75
CA ILE A 168 -6.11 6.54 -7.89
C ILE A 168 -5.65 5.11 -7.62
N LEU A 169 -5.95 4.22 -8.55
CA LEU A 169 -5.49 2.84 -8.51
C LEU A 169 -4.26 2.70 -9.40
N GLY A 170 -3.23 2.06 -8.88
CA GLY A 170 -2.01 1.74 -9.60
C GLY A 170 -1.47 0.38 -9.18
N GLY A 171 -0.30 0.06 -9.66
CA GLY A 171 0.34 -1.24 -9.45
C GLY A 171 0.57 -1.96 -10.78
N GLY A 172 0.83 -3.25 -10.74
CA GLY A 172 1.10 -4.05 -11.95
C GLY A 172 1.48 -5.48 -11.64
#